data_4501eab09a07b4b162c817c188d259de
#
_entry.id   4501eab09a07b4b162c817c188d259de
#
_cell.length_a   1.000
_cell.length_b   1.000
_cell.length_c   1.000
_cell.angle_alpha   90.00
_cell.angle_beta   90.00
_cell.angle_gamma   90.00
#
_symmetry.space_group_name_H-M   'P 1'
#
loop_
_entity.id
_entity.type
_entity.pdbx_description
1 polymer ?
#
loop_
_entity_poly.entity_id
_entity_poly.type
_entity_poly.pdbx_seq_one_letter_code
_entity_poly.pdbx_strand_id
1 'polypeptide(L)'
;FNNNFGLSEKLPGGGSPISIDAIEEMQVVISPFDVRQTNFIGGGVNAITKSGTNTFKGSAYVYHRNENMRGDAVESETISGARDKDRNTIYGMTLGGPIIKNKLFFFVNYEYAKTPTVANRWRGSEDGIGNSNAYLSRTTLEDLQKVSDFVKDKYGYNTGSYTNFPADESNRKILARIDWNINDNHHLALRYNHTLNRSWMSPNASSMDGGPRSAYGRTSLYAMSFAN
;
A
#
# COMPACT_ATOMS: atom_id res chain seq x y z
N PHE A 1 3.81 -10.32 -13.81
CA PHE A 1 2.68 -9.48 -13.45
C PHE A 1 2.34 -8.54 -14.58
N ASN A 2 1.11 -8.60 -15.08
CA ASN A 2 0.59 -7.70 -16.09
C ASN A 2 -0.39 -6.73 -15.45
N ASN A 3 -0.23 -5.45 -15.71
CA ASN A 3 -1.20 -4.43 -15.36
C ASN A 3 -1.80 -3.86 -16.65
N ASN A 4 -3.13 -3.91 -16.77
CA ASN A 4 -3.85 -3.46 -17.95
C ASN A 4 -4.27 -2.00 -17.76
N PHE A 5 -3.72 -1.11 -18.56
CA PHE A 5 -4.13 0.29 -18.55
C PHE A 5 -5.59 0.44 -19.00
N GLY A 6 -6.37 1.17 -18.21
CA GLY A 6 -7.76 1.50 -18.51
C GLY A 6 -8.82 0.58 -17.93
N LEU A 7 -8.44 -0.57 -17.32
CA LEU A 7 -9.41 -1.47 -16.67
C LEU A 7 -9.47 -1.31 -15.14
N SER A 8 -8.37 -0.98 -14.52
CA SER A 8 -8.32 -0.68 -13.08
C SER A 8 -7.04 0.09 -12.76
N GLU A 9 -7.16 1.25 -12.17
CA GLU A 9 -6.01 2.03 -11.73
C GLU A 9 -5.39 1.50 -10.44
N LYS A 10 -6.14 0.72 -9.66
CA LYS A 10 -5.70 0.25 -8.33
C LYS A 10 -6.15 -1.16 -8.07
N LEU A 11 -5.29 -1.93 -7.45
CA LEU A 11 -5.69 -3.19 -6.84
C LEU A 11 -6.74 -2.96 -5.74
N PRO A 12 -7.60 -3.93 -5.45
CA PRO A 12 -8.50 -3.86 -4.30
C PRO A 12 -7.73 -3.46 -3.03
N GLY A 13 -8.15 -2.41 -2.36
CA GLY A 13 -7.47 -1.85 -1.19
C GLY A 13 -6.29 -0.91 -1.49
N GLY A 14 -6.01 -0.58 -2.75
CA GLY A 14 -4.94 0.33 -3.16
C GLY A 14 -3.53 -0.29 -3.12
N GLY A 15 -2.56 0.43 -3.64
CA GLY A 15 -1.14 0.03 -3.61
C GLY A 15 -0.66 -0.80 -4.80
N SER A 16 0.65 -0.94 -4.91
CA SER A 16 1.31 -1.75 -5.94
C SER A 16 1.24 -3.24 -5.58
N PRO A 17 1.03 -4.15 -6.55
CA PRO A 17 0.94 -5.58 -6.29
C PRO A 17 2.27 -6.21 -5.89
N ILE A 18 3.38 -5.57 -6.24
CA ILE A 18 4.71 -6.12 -6.07
C ILE A 18 5.68 -5.02 -5.62
N SER A 19 6.69 -5.39 -4.86
CA SER A 19 7.79 -4.50 -4.50
C SER A 19 8.68 -4.22 -5.71
N ILE A 20 9.15 -2.99 -5.84
CA ILE A 20 10.11 -2.59 -6.89
C ILE A 20 11.41 -3.39 -6.77
N ASP A 21 11.87 -3.64 -5.56
CA ASP A 21 13.10 -4.40 -5.30
C ASP A 21 12.99 -5.90 -5.65
N ALA A 22 11.79 -6.41 -5.81
CA ALA A 22 11.54 -7.77 -6.30
C ALA A 22 11.53 -7.87 -7.83
N ILE A 23 11.58 -6.74 -8.55
CA ILE A 23 11.54 -6.69 -10.01
C ILE A 23 12.98 -6.77 -10.54
N GLU A 24 13.19 -7.64 -11.52
CA GLU A 24 14.44 -7.74 -12.27
C GLU A 24 14.37 -6.88 -13.54
N GLU A 25 13.24 -6.97 -14.24
CA GLU A 25 13.02 -6.26 -15.48
C GLU A 25 11.55 -5.81 -15.57
N MET A 26 11.33 -4.62 -16.13
CA MET A 26 10.00 -4.11 -16.43
C MET A 26 9.89 -3.78 -17.91
N GLN A 27 8.93 -4.40 -18.56
CA GLN A 27 8.60 -4.16 -19.95
C GLN A 27 7.27 -3.39 -20.04
N VAL A 28 7.31 -2.23 -20.67
CA VAL A 28 6.10 -1.45 -20.99
C VAL A 28 5.83 -1.63 -22.49
N VAL A 29 4.63 -2.09 -22.80
CA VAL A 29 4.19 -2.33 -24.17
C VAL A 29 2.97 -1.45 -24.45
N ILE A 30 3.05 -0.59 -25.44
CA ILE A 30 1.98 0.29 -25.88
C ILE A 30 1.42 -0.23 -27.19
N SER A 31 0.11 -0.49 -27.23
CA SER A 31 -0.61 -0.99 -28.42
C SER A 31 0.05 -2.22 -29.06
N PRO A 32 0.22 -3.33 -28.34
CA PRO A 32 0.82 -4.52 -28.92
C PRO A 32 -0.10 -5.13 -29.99
N PHE A 33 0.47 -5.47 -31.12
CA PHE A 33 -0.22 -6.21 -32.22
C PHE A 33 -0.09 -7.73 -32.10
N ASP A 34 0.61 -8.22 -31.08
CA ASP A 34 0.83 -9.64 -30.87
C ASP A 34 -0.40 -10.31 -30.26
N VAL A 35 -0.97 -11.29 -30.95
CA VAL A 35 -2.16 -12.06 -30.52
C VAL A 35 -1.96 -12.83 -29.22
N ARG A 36 -0.72 -13.04 -28.80
CA ARG A 36 -0.36 -13.67 -27.51
C ARG A 36 -0.56 -12.72 -26.31
N GLN A 37 -0.66 -11.44 -26.59
CA GLN A 37 -0.93 -10.43 -25.57
C GLN A 37 -2.42 -10.08 -25.59
N THR A 38 -3.16 -10.58 -24.61
CA THR A 38 -4.61 -10.40 -24.46
C THR A 38 -4.96 -9.60 -23.22
N ASN A 39 -6.20 -9.18 -23.10
CA ASN A 39 -6.76 -8.48 -21.95
C ASN A 39 -6.16 -7.11 -21.64
N PHE A 40 -5.92 -6.27 -22.64
CA PHE A 40 -5.52 -4.89 -22.41
C PHE A 40 -6.27 -3.92 -23.32
N ILE A 41 -6.40 -2.67 -22.85
CA ILE A 41 -6.90 -1.55 -23.63
C ILE A 41 -5.80 -0.50 -23.65
N GLY A 42 -5.08 -0.37 -24.77
CA GLY A 42 -4.07 0.66 -24.99
C GLY A 42 -2.63 0.30 -24.59
N GLY A 43 -2.40 -0.51 -23.56
CA GLY A 43 -1.05 -0.92 -23.19
C GLY A 43 -0.99 -1.89 -22.01
N GLY A 44 0.19 -2.46 -21.77
CA GLY A 44 0.46 -3.37 -20.69
C GLY A 44 1.82 -3.13 -20.04
N VAL A 45 1.91 -3.34 -18.75
CA VAL A 45 3.18 -3.40 -18.00
C VAL A 45 3.41 -4.83 -17.55
N ASN A 46 4.49 -5.42 -18.01
CA ASN A 46 4.93 -6.74 -17.60
C ASN A 46 6.17 -6.62 -16.72
N ALA A 47 6.07 -7.12 -15.49
CA ALA A 47 7.18 -7.14 -14.55
C ALA A 47 7.72 -8.56 -14.37
N ILE A 48 8.99 -8.75 -14.66
CA ILE A 48 9.71 -10.00 -14.45
C ILE A 48 10.33 -9.93 -13.04
N THR A 49 10.01 -10.91 -12.21
CA THR A 49 10.52 -10.98 -10.84
C THR A 49 11.91 -11.60 -10.78
N LYS A 50 12.73 -11.11 -9.86
CA LYS A 50 14.02 -11.72 -9.56
C LYS A 50 13.88 -13.20 -9.24
N SER A 51 14.92 -13.95 -9.54
CA SER A 51 15.07 -15.35 -9.22
C SER A 51 16.31 -15.59 -8.37
N GLY A 52 16.39 -16.76 -7.73
CA GLY A 52 17.61 -17.21 -7.07
C GLY A 52 18.70 -17.53 -8.10
N THR A 53 19.95 -17.40 -7.67
CA THR A 53 21.16 -17.73 -8.45
C THR A 53 22.05 -18.69 -7.66
N ASN A 54 23.16 -19.12 -8.25
CA ASN A 54 24.14 -19.97 -7.56
C ASN A 54 24.87 -19.26 -6.41
N THR A 55 24.70 -17.96 -6.27
CA THR A 55 25.26 -17.17 -5.18
C THR A 55 24.14 -16.59 -4.34
N PHE A 56 24.29 -16.56 -3.03
CA PHE A 56 23.37 -15.86 -2.16
C PHE A 56 23.48 -14.36 -2.39
N LYS A 57 22.34 -13.74 -2.63
CA LYS A 57 22.20 -12.29 -2.74
C LYS A 57 21.03 -11.85 -1.87
N GLY A 58 21.22 -10.76 -1.13
CA GLY A 58 20.18 -10.20 -0.30
C GLY A 58 20.35 -8.70 -0.17
N SER A 59 19.26 -8.03 0.11
CA SER A 59 19.22 -6.61 0.41
C SER A 59 18.24 -6.34 1.54
N ALA A 60 18.52 -5.31 2.32
CA ALA A 60 17.58 -4.73 3.26
C ALA A 60 17.57 -3.23 3.04
N TYR A 61 16.39 -2.62 3.06
CA TYR A 61 16.24 -1.20 2.81
C TYR A 61 15.15 -0.59 3.67
N VAL A 62 15.30 0.70 3.92
CA VAL A 62 14.29 1.54 4.57
C VAL A 62 14.16 2.82 3.76
N TYR A 63 12.96 3.10 3.28
CA TYR A 63 12.63 4.39 2.67
C TYR A 63 11.76 5.17 3.63
N HIS A 64 12.14 6.38 3.93
CA HIS A 64 11.38 7.30 4.77
C HIS A 64 11.17 8.63 4.07
N ARG A 65 9.93 9.10 4.10
CA ARG A 65 9.54 10.43 3.62
C ARG A 65 8.66 11.08 4.68
N ASN A 66 8.87 12.37 4.91
CA ASN A 66 7.99 13.17 5.75
C ASN A 66 7.77 14.56 5.14
N GLU A 67 6.86 15.31 5.73
CA GLU A 67 6.49 16.66 5.32
C GLU A 67 7.66 17.64 5.29
N ASN A 68 8.69 17.45 6.14
CA ASN A 68 9.84 18.33 6.23
C ASN A 68 10.89 18.08 5.14
N MET A 69 10.80 16.95 4.43
CA MET A 69 11.66 16.62 3.31
C MET A 69 11.20 17.23 1.98
N ARG A 70 10.09 17.94 1.97
CA ARG A 70 9.60 18.66 0.78
C ARG A 70 10.23 20.04 0.71
N GLY A 71 10.57 20.48 -0.50
CA GLY A 71 11.03 21.83 -0.75
C GLY A 71 9.95 22.87 -0.42
N ASP A 72 10.36 24.07 -0.07
CA ASP A 72 9.48 25.18 0.32
C ASP A 72 9.10 26.09 -0.84
N ALA A 73 9.71 25.88 -2.01
CA ALA A 73 9.49 26.69 -3.18
C ALA A 73 9.38 25.85 -4.44
N VAL A 74 8.60 26.31 -5.39
CA VAL A 74 8.53 25.82 -6.77
C VAL A 74 8.87 27.01 -7.66
N GLU A 75 9.98 26.91 -8.37
CA GLU A 75 10.55 28.03 -9.15
C GLU A 75 10.79 29.28 -8.28
N SER A 76 10.08 30.38 -8.56
CA SER A 76 10.19 31.64 -7.82
C SER A 76 9.12 31.82 -6.74
N GLU A 77 8.17 30.89 -6.62
CA GLU A 77 7.06 30.98 -5.66
C GLU A 77 7.31 30.15 -4.41
N THR A 78 7.16 30.79 -3.25
CA THR A 78 7.25 30.11 -1.95
C THR A 78 5.88 29.55 -1.59
N ILE A 79 5.82 28.27 -1.27
CA ILE A 79 4.61 27.60 -0.82
C ILE A 79 4.36 28.02 0.64
N SER A 80 3.41 28.94 0.83
CA SER A 80 3.01 29.40 2.15
C SER A 80 1.82 28.57 2.68
N GLY A 81 1.82 28.26 3.96
CA GLY A 81 0.73 27.58 4.68
C GLY A 81 1.17 26.38 5.50
N ALA A 82 0.28 25.96 6.40
CA ALA A 82 0.53 24.76 7.21
C ALA A 82 0.49 23.50 6.31
N ARG A 83 1.53 22.71 6.36
CA ARG A 83 1.62 21.47 5.61
C ARG A 83 0.91 20.34 6.33
N ASP A 84 0.15 19.58 5.58
CA ASP A 84 -0.38 18.32 6.07
C ASP A 84 0.75 17.34 6.38
N LYS A 85 0.57 16.57 7.44
CA LYS A 85 1.49 15.47 7.77
C LYS A 85 1.46 14.43 6.65
N ASP A 86 2.59 14.30 5.96
CA ASP A 86 2.78 13.33 4.88
C ASP A 86 3.98 12.44 5.21
N ARG A 87 3.72 11.41 5.96
CA ARG A 87 4.73 10.42 6.34
C ARG A 87 4.51 9.13 5.57
N ASN A 88 5.58 8.60 5.05
CA ASN A 88 5.57 7.26 4.49
C ASN A 88 6.87 6.56 4.88
N THR A 89 6.74 5.38 5.45
CA THR A 89 7.91 4.56 5.79
C THR A 89 7.73 3.17 5.20
N ILE A 90 8.71 2.74 4.44
CA ILE A 90 8.73 1.45 3.77
C ILE A 90 9.94 0.69 4.29
N TYR A 91 9.72 -0.50 4.78
CA TYR A 91 10.75 -1.46 5.17
C TYR A 91 10.69 -2.64 4.21
N GLY A 92 11.83 -3.03 3.69
CA GLY A 92 11.87 -4.16 2.78
C GLY A 92 13.15 -4.96 2.91
N MET A 93 13.04 -6.23 2.50
CA MET A 93 14.19 -7.11 2.39
C MET A 93 14.00 -8.09 1.25
N THR A 94 15.10 -8.48 0.65
CA THR A 94 15.16 -9.55 -0.35
C THR A 94 16.23 -10.54 0.03
N LEU A 95 15.98 -11.80 -0.30
CA LEU A 95 16.97 -12.87 -0.15
C LEU A 95 16.75 -13.90 -1.27
N GLY A 96 17.81 -14.23 -1.97
CA GLY A 96 17.80 -15.26 -3.00
C GLY A 96 19.11 -16.05 -3.02
N GLY A 97 19.04 -17.28 -3.47
CA GLY A 97 20.21 -18.14 -3.56
C GLY A 97 19.87 -19.57 -3.95
N PRO A 98 20.87 -20.45 -3.96
CA PRO A 98 20.68 -21.86 -4.25
C PRO A 98 20.27 -22.64 -2.99
N ILE A 99 19.24 -23.45 -3.11
CA ILE A 99 19.00 -24.56 -2.16
C ILE A 99 19.90 -25.73 -2.57
N ILE A 100 19.94 -26.02 -3.87
CA ILE A 100 20.87 -26.97 -4.48
C ILE A 100 21.53 -26.26 -5.66
N LYS A 101 22.85 -26.16 -5.64
CA LYS A 101 23.61 -25.51 -6.71
C LYS A 101 23.27 -26.11 -8.08
N ASN A 102 23.09 -25.24 -9.06
CA ASN A 102 22.72 -25.53 -10.44
C ASN A 102 21.35 -26.18 -10.65
N LYS A 103 20.61 -26.51 -9.56
CA LYS A 103 19.34 -27.24 -9.67
C LYS A 103 18.15 -26.54 -9.05
N LEU A 104 18.28 -26.10 -7.81
CA LEU A 104 17.14 -25.61 -7.05
C LEU A 104 17.47 -24.25 -6.43
N PHE A 105 16.70 -23.26 -6.78
CA PHE A 105 16.90 -21.89 -6.36
C PHE A 105 15.65 -21.36 -5.67
N PHE A 106 15.86 -20.40 -4.77
CA PHE A 106 14.77 -19.66 -4.16
C PHE A 106 15.03 -18.16 -4.24
N PHE A 107 13.93 -17.40 -4.21
CA PHE A 107 13.93 -15.96 -4.00
C PHE A 107 12.74 -15.57 -3.15
N VAL A 108 12.97 -14.74 -2.12
CA VAL A 108 11.94 -14.21 -1.24
C VAL A 108 12.10 -12.69 -1.15
N ASN A 109 10.98 -11.99 -1.21
CA ASN A 109 10.88 -10.56 -0.90
C ASN A 109 9.79 -10.33 0.13
N TYR A 110 10.07 -9.47 1.07
CA TYR A 110 9.10 -8.94 2.03
C TYR A 110 9.18 -7.43 2.02
N GLU A 111 8.03 -6.76 1.93
CA GLU A 111 7.92 -5.30 2.04
C GLU A 111 6.74 -4.95 2.91
N TYR A 112 6.96 -4.01 3.82
CA TYR A 112 5.93 -3.41 4.65
C TYR A 112 5.99 -1.89 4.54
N ALA A 113 4.90 -1.28 4.12
CA ALA A 113 4.74 0.16 4.05
C ALA A 113 3.71 0.63 5.06
N LYS A 114 4.02 1.71 5.77
CA LYS A 114 3.11 2.38 6.70
C LYS A 114 3.03 3.85 6.35
N THR A 115 1.80 4.31 6.12
CA THR A 115 1.48 5.71 5.83
C THR A 115 0.48 6.19 6.88
N PRO A 116 0.95 6.85 7.95
CA PRO A 116 0.05 7.48 8.91
C PRO A 116 -0.76 8.56 8.23
N THR A 117 -2.08 8.45 8.32
CA THR A 117 -3.02 9.45 7.80
C THR A 117 -4.06 9.78 8.87
N VAL A 118 -4.78 10.87 8.64
CA VAL A 118 -5.93 11.25 9.47
C VAL A 118 -7.18 11.16 8.60
N ALA A 119 -8.11 10.29 8.96
CA ALA A 119 -9.34 10.08 8.17
C ALA A 119 -10.26 11.29 8.17
N ASN A 120 -10.33 11.98 9.30
CA ASN A 120 -11.14 13.17 9.46
C ASN A 120 -10.34 14.26 10.15
N ARG A 121 -10.23 15.41 9.49
CA ARG A 121 -9.49 16.58 10.00
C ARG A 121 -10.31 17.42 10.96
N TRP A 122 -11.65 17.32 10.93
CA TRP A 122 -12.51 18.07 11.80
C TRP A 122 -12.36 17.63 13.24
N ARG A 123 -12.29 18.60 14.14
CA ARG A 123 -12.16 18.41 15.58
C ARG A 123 -13.09 19.36 16.32
N GLY A 124 -13.44 19.01 17.54
CA GLY A 124 -14.15 19.91 18.44
C GLY A 124 -13.32 21.15 18.75
N SER A 125 -13.98 22.29 18.92
CA SER A 125 -13.35 23.52 19.40
C SER A 125 -13.27 23.52 20.94
N GLU A 126 -12.46 24.41 21.49
CA GLU A 126 -12.43 24.65 22.94
C GLU A 126 -13.49 25.67 23.36
N ASP A 127 -13.78 26.62 22.48
CA ASP A 127 -14.59 27.82 22.72
C ASP A 127 -15.94 27.81 22.01
N GLY A 128 -16.26 26.80 21.25
CA GLY A 128 -17.49 26.71 20.44
C GLY A 128 -17.46 27.57 19.16
N ILE A 129 -16.31 28.18 18.84
CA ILE A 129 -16.15 28.99 17.63
C ILE A 129 -15.63 28.09 16.49
N GLY A 130 -16.45 27.92 15.47
CA GLY A 130 -16.08 27.13 14.30
C GLY A 130 -15.09 27.88 13.40
N ASN A 131 -14.11 27.16 12.85
CA ASN A 131 -13.15 27.67 11.88
C ASN A 131 -12.90 26.63 10.78
N SER A 132 -13.46 26.83 9.60
CA SER A 132 -13.33 25.90 8.48
C SER A 132 -11.88 25.75 8.01
N ASN A 133 -11.08 26.81 8.05
CA ASN A 133 -9.69 26.77 7.60
C ASN A 133 -8.82 25.95 8.57
N ALA A 134 -9.18 25.90 9.85
CA ALA A 134 -8.52 25.11 10.87
C ALA A 134 -9.21 23.76 11.14
N TYR A 135 -10.25 23.43 10.40
CA TYR A 135 -11.08 22.23 10.61
C TYR A 135 -11.65 22.14 12.05
N LEU A 136 -12.06 23.27 12.61
CA LEU A 136 -12.72 23.36 13.91
C LEU A 136 -14.23 23.41 13.75
N SER A 137 -14.93 22.54 14.45
CA SER A 137 -16.40 22.56 14.50
C SER A 137 -16.88 23.54 15.60
N ARG A 138 -18.17 23.88 15.57
CA ARG A 138 -18.82 24.61 16.64
C ARG A 138 -19.11 23.75 17.88
N THR A 139 -19.07 22.43 17.72
CA THR A 139 -19.21 21.48 18.84
C THR A 139 -17.94 21.53 19.69
N THR A 140 -18.10 21.70 20.99
CA THR A 140 -16.96 21.76 21.90
C THR A 140 -16.44 20.37 22.24
N LEU A 141 -15.18 20.30 22.64
CA LEU A 141 -14.59 19.05 23.17
C LEU A 141 -15.34 18.56 24.42
N GLU A 142 -15.83 19.49 25.24
CA GLU A 142 -16.62 19.20 26.43
C GLU A 142 -17.96 18.52 26.08
N ASP A 143 -18.66 19.03 25.05
CA ASP A 143 -19.92 18.43 24.59
C ASP A 143 -19.69 17.02 24.04
N LEU A 144 -18.62 16.84 23.26
CA LEU A 144 -18.26 15.51 22.74
C LEU A 144 -17.97 14.52 23.89
N GLN A 145 -17.27 14.97 24.93
CA GLN A 145 -17.01 14.16 26.11
C GLN A 145 -18.30 13.79 26.83
N LYS A 146 -19.19 14.77 27.10
CA LYS A 146 -20.49 14.54 27.73
C LYS A 146 -21.33 13.51 26.98
N VAL A 147 -21.39 13.62 25.67
CA VAL A 147 -22.12 12.66 24.83
C VAL A 147 -21.48 11.28 24.91
N SER A 148 -20.16 11.20 24.84
CA SER A 148 -19.44 9.93 24.93
C SER A 148 -19.70 9.21 26.26
N ASP A 149 -19.60 9.95 27.36
CA ASP A 149 -19.82 9.43 28.72
C ASP A 149 -21.30 9.00 28.90
N PHE A 150 -22.25 9.82 28.47
CA PHE A 150 -23.67 9.48 28.54
C PHE A 150 -24.01 8.19 27.77
N VAL A 151 -23.49 8.04 26.56
CA VAL A 151 -23.74 6.84 25.74
C VAL A 151 -23.10 5.61 26.38
N LYS A 152 -21.92 5.76 26.94
CA LYS A 152 -21.23 4.69 27.65
C LYS A 152 -21.98 4.26 28.91
N ASP A 153 -22.43 5.22 29.73
CA ASP A 153 -23.09 4.92 31.00
C ASP A 153 -24.49 4.36 30.78
N LYS A 154 -25.24 4.88 29.83
CA LYS A 154 -26.63 4.49 29.59
C LYS A 154 -26.76 3.21 28.75
N TYR A 155 -25.88 3.02 27.78
CA TYR A 155 -26.00 1.93 26.78
C TYR A 155 -24.83 0.95 26.82
N GLY A 156 -23.81 1.18 27.63
CA GLY A 156 -22.59 0.37 27.65
C GLY A 156 -21.77 0.46 26.35
N TYR A 157 -22.07 1.46 25.49
CA TYR A 157 -21.44 1.58 24.18
C TYR A 157 -20.25 2.53 24.24
N ASN A 158 -19.08 2.04 23.79
CA ASN A 158 -17.89 2.87 23.65
C ASN A 158 -17.92 3.55 22.28
N THR A 159 -18.04 4.88 22.27
CA THR A 159 -18.05 5.70 21.03
C THR A 159 -16.72 5.67 20.26
N GLY A 160 -15.65 5.21 20.90
CA GLY A 160 -14.30 5.32 20.36
C GLY A 160 -13.71 6.74 20.49
N SER A 161 -12.63 7.00 19.78
CA SER A 161 -11.99 8.31 19.76
C SER A 161 -12.80 9.30 18.91
N TYR A 162 -13.09 10.47 19.42
CA TYR A 162 -13.72 11.60 18.74
C TYR A 162 -12.72 12.73 18.41
N THR A 163 -11.44 12.53 18.71
CA THR A 163 -10.34 13.41 18.36
C THR A 163 -9.25 12.62 17.66
N ASN A 164 -8.52 13.25 16.73
CA ASN A 164 -7.37 12.66 16.07
C ASN A 164 -7.64 11.24 15.54
N PHE A 165 -8.65 11.09 14.70
CA PHE A 165 -8.99 9.78 14.10
C PHE A 165 -7.79 9.20 13.34
N PRO A 166 -7.04 8.26 13.93
CA PRO A 166 -5.93 7.64 13.25
C PRO A 166 -6.48 6.80 12.11
N ALA A 167 -5.98 7.03 10.92
CA ALA A 167 -6.35 6.29 9.74
C ALA A 167 -5.09 5.73 9.07
N ASP A 168 -4.22 5.13 9.85
CA ASP A 168 -2.98 4.56 9.36
C ASP A 168 -3.26 3.55 8.25
N GLU A 169 -2.73 3.84 7.08
CA GLU A 169 -2.71 2.90 5.98
C GLU A 169 -1.49 2.01 6.07
N SER A 170 -1.66 0.76 5.75
CA SER A 170 -0.56 -0.18 5.70
C SER A 170 -0.67 -1.11 4.50
N ASN A 171 0.47 -1.42 3.92
CA ASN A 171 0.59 -2.34 2.82
C ASN A 171 1.68 -3.37 3.16
N ARG A 172 1.35 -4.64 3.06
CA ARG A 172 2.29 -5.73 3.24
C ARG A 172 2.34 -6.60 2.00
N LYS A 173 3.54 -6.80 1.48
CA LYS A 173 3.78 -7.61 0.29
C LYS A 173 4.74 -8.73 0.63
N ILE A 174 4.44 -9.91 0.14
CA ILE A 174 5.28 -11.08 0.23
C ILE A 174 5.34 -11.68 -1.17
N LEU A 175 6.55 -11.90 -1.66
CA LEU A 175 6.79 -12.67 -2.87
C LEU A 175 7.76 -13.78 -2.54
N ALA A 176 7.40 -15.00 -2.91
CA ALA A 176 8.28 -16.15 -2.85
C ALA A 176 8.32 -16.85 -4.21
N ARG A 177 9.50 -17.27 -4.62
CA ARG A 177 9.72 -17.97 -5.88
C ARG A 177 10.68 -19.12 -5.66
N ILE A 178 10.38 -20.24 -6.28
CA ILE A 178 11.24 -21.42 -6.33
C ILE A 178 11.39 -21.78 -7.80
N ASP A 179 12.61 -21.95 -8.25
CA ASP A 179 12.95 -22.40 -9.59
C ASP A 179 13.72 -23.71 -9.48
N TRP A 180 13.20 -24.76 -10.09
CA TRP A 180 13.76 -26.10 -10.05
C TRP A 180 14.06 -26.61 -11.45
N ASN A 181 15.34 -26.78 -11.74
CA ASN A 181 15.83 -27.47 -12.92
C ASN A 181 15.85 -28.96 -12.62
N ILE A 182 14.79 -29.68 -12.97
CA ILE A 182 14.63 -31.12 -12.70
C ILE A 182 15.66 -31.90 -13.48
N ASN A 183 15.75 -31.60 -14.78
CA ASN A 183 16.75 -32.10 -15.73
C ASN A 183 16.89 -31.10 -16.88
N ASP A 184 17.67 -31.42 -17.89
CA ASP A 184 17.96 -30.53 -19.02
C ASP A 184 16.72 -30.16 -19.87
N ASN A 185 15.67 -30.98 -19.80
CA ASN A 185 14.45 -30.78 -20.57
C ASN A 185 13.27 -30.25 -19.73
N HIS A 186 13.34 -30.33 -18.39
CA HIS A 186 12.22 -30.00 -17.52
C HIS A 186 12.59 -28.96 -16.47
N HIS A 187 11.88 -27.84 -16.49
CA HIS A 187 12.01 -26.76 -15.53
C HIS A 187 10.67 -26.48 -14.85
N LEU A 188 10.67 -26.38 -13.54
CA LEU A 188 9.51 -26.01 -12.75
C LEU A 188 9.76 -24.67 -12.06
N ALA A 189 8.86 -23.71 -12.25
CA ALA A 189 8.86 -22.45 -11.51
C ALA A 189 7.56 -22.32 -10.71
N LEU A 190 7.69 -22.20 -9.39
CA LEU A 190 6.60 -21.94 -8.46
C LEU A 190 6.71 -20.52 -7.93
N ARG A 191 5.62 -19.74 -8.02
CA ARG A 191 5.56 -18.38 -7.51
C ARG A 191 4.36 -18.21 -6.60
N TYR A 192 4.60 -17.54 -5.48
CA TYR A 192 3.58 -17.11 -4.55
C TYR A 192 3.69 -15.61 -4.36
N ASN A 193 2.62 -14.88 -4.58
CA ASN A 193 2.52 -13.46 -4.27
C ASN A 193 1.34 -13.19 -3.35
N HIS A 194 1.58 -12.48 -2.27
CA HIS A 194 0.56 -12.09 -1.33
C HIS A 194 0.68 -10.61 -1.00
N THR A 195 -0.39 -9.86 -1.26
CA THR A 195 -0.48 -8.44 -0.92
C THR A 195 -1.67 -8.24 0.01
N LEU A 196 -1.42 -7.58 1.14
CA LEU A 196 -2.44 -7.19 2.10
C LEU A 196 -2.39 -5.68 2.27
N ASN A 197 -3.45 -5.01 1.84
CA ASN A 197 -3.65 -3.58 2.03
C ASN A 197 -4.67 -3.34 3.13
N ARG A 198 -4.39 -2.36 3.97
CA ARG A 198 -5.33 -1.85 4.95
C ARG A 198 -5.41 -0.35 4.79
N SER A 199 -6.59 0.15 4.56
CA SER A 199 -6.89 1.58 4.47
C SER A 199 -8.17 1.90 5.25
N TRP A 200 -8.34 3.17 5.55
CA TRP A 200 -9.56 3.67 6.17
C TRP A 200 -10.36 4.45 5.14
N MET A 201 -11.66 4.25 5.14
CA MET A 201 -12.57 4.98 4.27
C MET A 201 -13.59 5.69 5.14
N SER A 202 -13.87 6.94 4.82
CA SER A 202 -15.04 7.61 5.38
C SER A 202 -16.31 6.96 4.82
N PRO A 203 -17.30 6.62 5.66
CA PRO A 203 -18.56 6.04 5.19
C PRO A 203 -19.36 7.00 4.33
N ASN A 204 -19.17 8.30 4.50
CA ASN A 204 -19.76 9.33 3.69
C ASN A 204 -18.76 10.50 3.53
N ALA A 205 -18.38 10.80 2.29
CA ALA A 205 -17.43 11.87 1.99
C ALA A 205 -17.94 13.27 2.34
N SER A 206 -19.25 13.46 2.40
CA SER A 206 -19.90 14.75 2.71
C SER A 206 -20.35 14.86 4.17
N SER A 207 -20.26 13.81 4.97
CA SER A 207 -20.67 13.80 6.38
C SER A 207 -19.48 13.90 7.31
N MET A 208 -19.52 14.85 8.22
CA MET A 208 -18.58 14.92 9.34
C MET A 208 -18.82 13.86 10.39
N ASP A 209 -20.01 13.25 10.39
CA ASP A 209 -20.48 12.30 11.41
C ASP A 209 -20.08 10.87 11.13
N GLY A 210 -19.62 10.61 9.90
CA GLY A 210 -19.18 9.28 9.51
C GLY A 210 -17.78 8.97 10.02
N GLY A 211 -17.68 8.18 11.07
CA GLY A 211 -16.40 7.62 11.49
C GLY A 211 -15.76 6.80 10.37
N PRO A 212 -14.44 6.73 10.31
CA PRO A 212 -13.74 5.97 9.29
C PRO A 212 -14.00 4.48 9.43
N ARG A 213 -14.27 3.81 8.31
CA ARG A 213 -14.35 2.35 8.23
C ARG A 213 -13.03 1.77 7.79
N SER A 214 -12.62 0.67 8.39
CA SER A 214 -11.47 -0.04 7.86
C SER A 214 -11.88 -0.81 6.59
N ALA A 215 -11.11 -0.64 5.54
CA ALA A 215 -11.22 -1.40 4.32
C ALA A 215 -9.98 -2.30 4.19
N TYR A 216 -10.24 -3.58 3.90
CA TYR A 216 -9.18 -4.56 3.68
C TYR A 216 -9.22 -5.01 2.23
N GLY A 217 -8.11 -4.80 1.53
CA GLY A 217 -7.84 -5.45 0.27
C GLY A 217 -6.83 -6.57 0.47
N ARG A 218 -7.22 -7.79 0.14
CA ARG A 218 -6.33 -8.95 0.17
C ARG A 218 -6.27 -9.58 -1.20
N THR A 219 -5.06 -9.66 -1.73
CA THR A 219 -4.82 -10.35 -3.00
C THR A 219 -3.73 -11.39 -2.80
N SER A 220 -4.04 -12.62 -3.15
CA SER A 220 -3.08 -13.72 -3.19
C SER A 220 -3.09 -14.30 -4.59
N LEU A 221 -1.93 -14.36 -5.20
CA LEU A 221 -1.74 -14.94 -6.52
C LEU A 221 -0.80 -16.13 -6.42
N TYR A 222 -1.28 -17.25 -6.90
CA TYR A 222 -0.51 -18.49 -7.03
C TYR A 222 -0.27 -18.72 -8.51
N ALA A 223 0.98 -18.85 -8.89
CA ALA A 223 1.33 -19.19 -10.26
C ALA A 223 2.36 -20.33 -10.26
N MET A 224 2.11 -21.31 -11.08
CA MET A 224 2.99 -22.41 -11.35
C MET A 224 3.18 -22.54 -12.85
N SER A 225 4.42 -22.60 -13.30
CA SER A 225 4.74 -22.87 -14.70
C SER A 225 5.63 -24.10 -14.81
N PHE A 226 5.30 -24.92 -15.78
CA PHE A 226 6.04 -26.13 -16.11
C PHE A 226 6.40 -26.04 -17.58
N ALA A 227 7.67 -26.23 -17.90
CA ALA A 227 8.17 -26.23 -19.27
C ALA A 227 8.96 -27.50 -19.54
N ASN A 228 8.71 -28.08 -20.69
CA ASN A 228 9.43 -29.22 -21.27
C ASN A 228 10.43 -28.73 -22.32
#